data_59e5068ec2fc4d6d4e392406bae9ed82
#
_entry.id   59e5068ec2fc4d6d4e392406bae9ed82
#
_cell.length_a   1.000
_cell.length_b   1.000
_cell.length_c   1.000
_cell.angle_alpha   90.00
_cell.angle_beta   90.00
_cell.angle_gamma   90.00
#
_symmetry.space_group_name_H-M   'P 1'
#
loop_
_entity.id
_entity.type
_entity.pdbx_description
1 polymer ?
#
loop_
_entity_poly.entity_id
_entity_poly.type
_entity_poly.pdbx_seq_one_letter_code
_entity_poly.pdbx_strand_id
1 'polypeptide(L)'
;YINFYENLNPRLRVELRLKGTSDTSSIFRVLAHALIPTIASLAILFAQIGVFGNGLFQSYSDLIPDLPLQVFYYFTLFISAVLSIWTLVLLIIGVSEVQKFSMGKAILNVLLPVLLFLIPIAIIAFVLGDLFR
;
A
#
# COMPACT_ATOMS: atom_id res chain seq x y z
N TYR A 1 9.95 4.71 -34.14
CA TYR A 1 9.35 5.29 -32.90
C TYR A 1 10.35 6.13 -32.08
N ILE A 2 11.65 5.84 -32.12
CA ILE A 2 12.67 6.53 -31.30
C ILE A 2 12.99 7.94 -31.91
N ASN A 3 12.93 8.12 -33.22
CA ASN A 3 13.29 9.36 -33.88
C ASN A 3 12.31 10.53 -33.67
N PHE A 4 11.06 10.28 -33.26
CA PHE A 4 10.09 11.36 -33.06
C PHE A 4 10.38 12.17 -31.79
N TYR A 5 10.88 11.53 -30.75
CA TYR A 5 11.16 12.18 -29.45
C TYR A 5 12.48 12.97 -29.47
N GLU A 6 13.44 12.63 -30.33
CA GLU A 6 14.72 13.34 -30.42
C GLU A 6 14.59 14.72 -31.10
N ASN A 7 13.62 14.88 -32.00
CA ASN A 7 13.35 16.13 -32.72
C ASN A 7 12.41 17.10 -32.00
N LEU A 8 11.87 16.72 -30.83
CA LEU A 8 11.01 17.59 -30.03
C LEU A 8 11.83 18.66 -29.29
N ASN A 9 11.32 19.91 -29.33
CA ASN A 9 11.85 21.01 -28.54
C ASN A 9 12.05 20.59 -27.07
N PRO A 10 13.19 20.92 -26.42
CA PRO A 10 13.46 20.53 -25.03
C PRO A 10 12.35 20.85 -24.05
N ARG A 11 11.61 21.95 -24.23
CA ARG A 11 10.45 22.32 -23.39
C ARG A 11 9.27 21.33 -23.54
N LEU A 12 8.94 20.96 -24.78
CA LEU A 12 7.90 19.97 -25.07
C LEU A 12 8.26 18.58 -24.54
N ARG A 13 9.55 18.24 -24.62
CA ARG A 13 10.06 16.98 -24.05
C ARG A 13 9.91 16.91 -22.53
N VAL A 14 10.12 18.04 -21.84
CA VAL A 14 9.92 18.15 -20.38
C VAL A 14 8.43 18.13 -20.05
N GLU A 15 7.58 18.85 -20.79
CA GLU A 15 6.12 18.82 -20.57
C GLU A 15 5.51 17.43 -20.81
N LEU A 16 5.94 16.72 -21.84
CA LEU A 16 5.50 15.34 -22.10
C LEU A 16 6.00 14.35 -21.04
N ARG A 17 7.17 14.61 -20.43
CA ARG A 17 7.67 13.81 -19.30
C ARG A 17 6.98 14.14 -17.97
N LEU A 18 6.40 15.33 -17.85
CA LEU A 18 5.67 15.75 -16.64
C LEU A 18 4.17 15.41 -16.71
N LYS A 19 3.60 15.36 -17.91
CA LYS A 19 2.25 14.81 -18.14
C LYS A 19 2.38 13.30 -18.19
N GLY A 20 1.92 12.62 -17.14
CA GLY A 20 1.75 11.17 -17.19
C GLY A 20 0.91 10.81 -18.43
N THR A 21 1.50 10.04 -19.34
CA THR A 21 0.88 9.66 -20.62
C THR A 21 0.01 8.41 -20.51
N SER A 22 -0.36 8.02 -19.29
CA SER A 22 -1.08 6.78 -19.06
C SER A 22 -2.59 6.96 -19.26
N ASP A 23 -3.17 6.05 -20.01
CA ASP A 23 -4.60 5.86 -20.09
C ASP A 23 -5.14 5.33 -18.74
N THR A 24 -6.33 5.78 -18.37
CA THR A 24 -7.02 5.36 -17.13
C THR A 24 -7.13 3.84 -17.02
N SER A 25 -7.36 3.14 -18.14
CA SER A 25 -7.45 1.68 -18.15
C SER A 25 -6.12 1.00 -17.77
N SER A 26 -5.00 1.59 -18.14
CA SER A 26 -3.67 1.08 -17.77
C SER A 26 -3.39 1.23 -16.28
N ILE A 27 -3.84 2.32 -15.67
CA ILE A 27 -3.74 2.53 -14.22
C ILE A 27 -4.59 1.50 -13.47
N PHE A 28 -5.83 1.24 -13.91
CA PHE A 28 -6.68 0.21 -13.30
C PHE A 28 -6.08 -1.19 -13.40
N ARG A 29 -5.42 -1.54 -14.51
CA ARG A 29 -4.71 -2.82 -14.64
C ARG A 29 -3.58 -2.94 -13.63
N VAL A 30 -2.78 -1.89 -13.43
CA VAL A 30 -1.72 -1.87 -12.42
C VAL A 30 -2.30 -2.06 -11.02
N LEU A 31 -3.35 -1.32 -10.68
CA LEU A 31 -4.04 -1.45 -9.40
C LEU A 31 -4.54 -2.88 -9.18
N ALA A 32 -5.22 -3.46 -10.19
CA ALA A 32 -5.73 -4.83 -10.09
C ALA A 32 -4.62 -5.86 -9.82
N HIS A 33 -3.48 -5.75 -10.52
CA HIS A 33 -2.36 -6.66 -10.28
C HIS A 33 -1.66 -6.42 -8.94
N ALA A 34 -1.51 -5.16 -8.52
CA ALA A 34 -0.91 -4.82 -7.24
C ALA A 34 -1.76 -5.30 -6.05
N LEU A 35 -3.08 -5.46 -6.23
CA LEU A 35 -3.99 -5.93 -5.19
C LEU A 35 -4.01 -7.47 -5.04
N ILE A 36 -3.36 -8.24 -5.92
CA ILE A 36 -3.33 -9.71 -5.82
C ILE A 36 -2.82 -10.19 -4.44
N PRO A 37 -1.69 -9.68 -3.89
CA PRO A 37 -1.25 -10.08 -2.55
C PRO A 37 -2.24 -9.70 -1.45
N THR A 38 -3.00 -8.62 -1.63
CA THR A 38 -4.05 -8.19 -0.69
C THR A 38 -5.19 -9.22 -0.63
N ILE A 39 -5.53 -9.84 -1.75
CA ILE A 39 -6.53 -10.93 -1.77
C ILE A 39 -6.01 -12.14 -0.95
N ALA A 40 -4.72 -12.45 -1.04
CA ALA A 40 -4.10 -13.49 -0.22
C ALA A 40 -4.13 -13.12 1.27
N SER A 41 -3.94 -11.84 1.64
CA SER A 41 -4.04 -11.39 3.04
C SER A 41 -5.46 -11.48 3.59
N LEU A 42 -6.50 -11.36 2.75
CA LEU A 42 -7.88 -11.61 3.16
C LEU A 42 -8.09 -13.07 3.60
N ALA A 43 -7.50 -14.03 2.90
CA ALA A 43 -7.57 -15.44 3.31
C ALA A 43 -6.94 -15.66 4.70
N ILE A 44 -5.84 -14.98 5.00
CA ILE A 44 -5.22 -15.00 6.33
C ILE A 44 -6.15 -14.38 7.38
N LEU A 45 -6.78 -13.25 7.06
CA LEU A 45 -7.74 -12.59 7.94
C LEU A 45 -8.92 -13.51 8.28
N PHE A 46 -9.48 -14.21 7.29
CA PHE A 46 -10.54 -15.19 7.52
C PHE A 46 -10.09 -16.34 8.43
N ALA A 47 -8.85 -16.83 8.25
CA ALA A 47 -8.29 -17.83 9.15
C ALA A 47 -8.13 -17.29 10.57
N GLN A 48 -7.67 -16.05 10.75
CA GLN A 48 -7.59 -15.39 12.06
C GLN A 48 -8.97 -15.23 12.72
N ILE A 49 -9.99 -14.80 11.97
CA ILE A 49 -11.37 -14.69 12.46
C ILE A 49 -11.90 -16.06 12.89
N GLY A 50 -11.61 -17.11 12.13
CA GLY A 50 -12.02 -18.47 12.45
C GLY A 50 -11.37 -19.01 13.74
N VAL A 51 -10.11 -18.65 14.01
CA VAL A 51 -9.37 -19.11 15.19
C VAL A 51 -9.67 -18.25 16.42
N PHE A 52 -9.68 -16.93 16.28
CA PHE A 52 -9.77 -15.99 17.39
C PHE A 52 -11.20 -15.43 17.60
N GLY A 53 -12.08 -15.54 16.60
CA GLY A 53 -13.44 -15.00 16.67
C GLY A 53 -13.48 -13.52 17.07
N ASN A 54 -14.34 -13.18 18.02
CA ASN A 54 -14.45 -11.82 18.56
C ASN A 54 -13.20 -11.36 19.33
N GLY A 55 -12.35 -12.28 19.71
CA GLY A 55 -11.11 -11.98 20.40
C GLY A 55 -10.16 -11.07 19.59
N LEU A 56 -10.16 -11.11 18.26
CA LEU A 56 -9.35 -10.22 17.42
C LEU A 56 -9.59 -8.72 17.69
N PHE A 57 -10.74 -8.37 18.25
CA PHE A 57 -11.15 -7.00 18.53
C PHE A 57 -11.00 -6.61 20.00
N GLN A 58 -10.44 -7.50 20.84
CA GLN A 58 -10.17 -7.27 22.25
C GLN A 58 -8.71 -6.90 22.50
N SER A 59 -8.40 -6.41 23.70
CA SER A 59 -7.01 -6.09 24.05
C SER A 59 -6.14 -7.35 24.06
N TYR A 60 -4.92 -7.20 23.56
CA TYR A 60 -3.96 -8.29 23.37
C TYR A 60 -3.71 -9.16 24.62
N SER A 61 -3.76 -8.56 25.81
CA SER A 61 -3.56 -9.26 27.09
C SER A 61 -4.60 -10.35 27.41
N ASP A 62 -5.81 -10.19 26.85
CA ASP A 62 -6.93 -11.07 27.17
C ASP A 62 -7.12 -12.19 26.12
N LEU A 63 -6.41 -12.05 25.00
CA LEU A 63 -6.64 -12.84 23.79
C LEU A 63 -5.95 -14.19 23.76
N ILE A 64 -4.77 -14.34 24.40
CA ILE A 64 -3.88 -15.45 24.09
C ILE A 64 -3.21 -16.02 25.34
N PRO A 65 -3.91 -16.87 26.10
CA PRO A 65 -3.29 -17.59 27.22
C PRO A 65 -2.33 -18.69 26.74
N ASP A 66 -2.51 -19.22 25.51
CA ASP A 66 -1.78 -20.41 25.06
C ASP A 66 -0.67 -20.09 24.07
N LEU A 67 0.52 -20.63 24.30
CA LEU A 67 1.71 -20.47 23.47
C LEU A 67 1.47 -20.78 21.96
N PRO A 68 0.74 -21.84 21.57
CA PRO A 68 0.48 -22.14 20.17
C PRO A 68 -0.34 -21.06 19.47
N LEU A 69 -1.31 -20.46 20.14
CA LEU A 69 -2.13 -19.37 19.59
C LEU A 69 -1.31 -18.08 19.41
N GLN A 70 -0.36 -17.80 20.34
CA GLN A 70 0.57 -16.69 20.19
C GLN A 70 1.45 -16.86 18.95
N VAL A 71 2.02 -18.03 18.76
CA VAL A 71 2.85 -18.33 17.59
C VAL A 71 2.06 -18.17 16.30
N PHE A 72 0.83 -18.68 16.25
CA PHE A 72 -0.05 -18.54 15.09
C PHE A 72 -0.37 -17.06 14.80
N TYR A 73 -0.67 -16.26 15.81
CA TYR A 73 -0.95 -14.83 15.69
C TYR A 73 0.24 -14.07 15.12
N TYR A 74 1.42 -14.22 15.69
CA TYR A 74 2.62 -13.52 15.22
C TYR A 74 3.06 -13.99 13.83
N PHE A 75 2.89 -15.28 13.54
CA PHE A 75 3.20 -15.83 12.23
C PHE A 75 2.29 -15.24 11.13
N THR A 76 1.00 -15.19 11.37
CA THR A 76 0.04 -14.59 10.44
C THR A 76 0.22 -13.08 10.31
N LEU A 77 0.56 -12.38 11.40
CA LEU A 77 0.92 -10.97 11.38
C LEU A 77 2.16 -10.72 10.51
N PHE A 78 3.19 -11.53 10.67
CA PHE A 78 4.42 -11.44 9.86
C PHE A 78 4.14 -11.64 8.37
N ILE A 79 3.38 -12.68 8.01
CA ILE A 79 3.01 -12.93 6.61
C ILE A 79 2.20 -11.77 6.04
N SER A 80 1.23 -11.25 6.80
CA SER A 80 0.43 -10.09 6.38
C SER A 80 1.28 -8.85 6.15
N ALA A 81 2.28 -8.60 6.99
CA ALA A 81 3.23 -7.51 6.82
C ALA A 81 4.06 -7.68 5.53
N VAL A 82 4.56 -8.88 5.26
CA VAL A 82 5.30 -9.19 4.02
C VAL A 82 4.42 -8.97 2.79
N LEU A 83 3.18 -9.44 2.80
CA LEU A 83 2.23 -9.24 1.70
C LEU A 83 1.89 -7.77 1.48
N SER A 84 1.78 -6.98 2.56
CA SER A 84 1.53 -5.53 2.49
C SER A 84 2.70 -4.80 1.83
N ILE A 85 3.94 -5.12 2.23
CA ILE A 85 5.15 -4.57 1.60
C ILE A 85 5.21 -4.97 0.12
N TRP A 86 4.89 -6.22 -0.19
CA TRP A 86 4.87 -6.72 -1.56
C TRP A 86 3.85 -5.96 -2.44
N THR A 87 2.65 -5.74 -1.92
CA THR A 87 1.61 -4.92 -2.58
C THR A 87 2.13 -3.52 -2.89
N LEU A 88 2.79 -2.88 -1.92
CA LEU A 88 3.35 -1.53 -2.08
C LEU A 88 4.44 -1.51 -3.17
N VAL A 89 5.33 -2.48 -3.18
CA VAL A 89 6.38 -2.61 -4.20
C VAL A 89 5.78 -2.77 -5.60
N LEU A 90 4.81 -3.66 -5.75
CA LEU A 90 4.12 -3.86 -7.04
C LEU A 90 3.41 -2.59 -7.50
N LEU A 91 2.77 -1.87 -6.59
CA LEU A 91 2.09 -0.61 -6.91
C LEU A 91 3.08 0.45 -7.40
N ILE A 92 4.22 0.62 -6.70
CA ILE A 92 5.25 1.59 -7.09
C ILE A 92 5.84 1.26 -8.47
N ILE A 93 6.19 -0.01 -8.71
CA ILE A 93 6.73 -0.47 -9.99
C ILE A 93 5.70 -0.24 -11.09
N GLY A 94 4.45 -0.65 -10.86
CA GLY A 94 3.38 -0.50 -11.83
C GLY A 94 3.09 0.95 -12.19
N VAL A 95 3.04 1.85 -11.19
CA VAL A 95 2.85 3.30 -11.42
C VAL A 95 4.05 3.88 -12.19
N SER A 96 5.27 3.50 -11.84
CA SER A 96 6.49 3.93 -12.55
C SER A 96 6.45 3.53 -14.03
N GLU A 97 6.06 2.29 -14.31
CA GLU A 97 6.02 1.75 -15.68
C GLU A 97 4.93 2.41 -16.52
N VAL A 98 3.73 2.52 -16.00
CA VAL A 98 2.58 3.05 -16.73
C VAL A 98 2.71 4.56 -16.95
N GLN A 99 3.17 5.30 -15.95
CA GLN A 99 3.31 6.75 -16.03
C GLN A 99 4.64 7.20 -16.65
N LYS A 100 5.54 6.26 -16.94
CA LYS A 100 6.90 6.56 -17.42
C LYS A 100 7.66 7.50 -16.48
N PHE A 101 7.39 7.41 -15.19
CA PHE A 101 8.09 8.18 -14.16
C PHE A 101 9.38 7.49 -13.73
N SER A 102 10.33 8.29 -13.21
CA SER A 102 11.42 7.72 -12.44
C SER A 102 10.88 7.09 -11.15
N MET A 103 11.53 6.02 -10.65
CA MET A 103 11.14 5.32 -9.41
C MET A 103 10.89 6.28 -8.24
N GLY A 104 11.74 7.31 -8.05
CA GLY A 104 11.56 8.30 -6.99
C GLY A 104 10.24 9.08 -7.10
N LYS A 105 9.82 9.44 -8.31
CA LYS A 105 8.52 10.11 -8.54
C LYS A 105 7.35 9.16 -8.32
N ALA A 106 7.50 7.88 -8.68
CA ALA A 106 6.46 6.87 -8.44
C ALA A 106 6.27 6.64 -6.93
N ILE A 107 7.37 6.56 -6.16
CA ILE A 107 7.32 6.45 -4.70
C ILE A 107 6.58 7.65 -4.09
N LEU A 108 6.95 8.87 -4.48
CA LEU A 108 6.28 10.07 -3.99
C LEU A 108 4.79 10.07 -4.34
N ASN A 109 4.43 9.69 -5.56
CA ASN A 109 3.05 9.66 -6.02
C ASN A 109 2.19 8.64 -5.27
N VAL A 110 2.77 7.51 -4.86
CA VAL A 110 2.09 6.47 -4.08
C VAL A 110 2.04 6.84 -2.60
N LEU A 111 3.14 7.35 -2.02
CA LEU A 111 3.22 7.64 -0.59
C LEU A 111 2.54 8.95 -0.21
N LEU A 112 2.50 9.95 -1.09
CA LEU A 112 1.95 11.26 -0.78
C LEU A 112 0.46 11.21 -0.37
N PRO A 113 -0.44 10.51 -1.07
CA PRO A 113 -1.82 10.33 -0.62
C PRO A 113 -1.90 9.61 0.72
N VAL A 114 -1.07 8.57 0.94
CA VAL A 114 -1.06 7.82 2.21
C VAL A 114 -0.65 8.72 3.36
N LEU A 115 0.40 9.52 3.21
CA LEU A 115 0.84 10.49 4.22
C LEU A 115 -0.21 11.58 4.47
N LEU A 116 -0.87 12.05 3.41
CA LEU A 116 -1.92 13.07 3.52
C LEU A 116 -3.09 12.61 4.41
N PHE A 117 -3.41 11.31 4.41
CA PHE A 117 -4.44 10.74 5.27
C PHE A 117 -3.91 10.33 6.64
N LEU A 118 -2.70 9.77 6.72
CA LEU A 118 -2.13 9.29 7.98
C LEU A 118 -1.80 10.43 8.95
N ILE A 119 -1.27 11.56 8.46
CA ILE A 119 -0.86 12.67 9.31
C ILE A 119 -2.06 13.24 10.10
N PRO A 120 -3.19 13.63 9.49
CA PRO A 120 -4.33 14.12 10.25
C PRO A 120 -4.92 13.06 11.20
N ILE A 121 -4.96 11.80 10.80
CA ILE A 121 -5.42 10.71 11.68
C ILE A 121 -4.50 10.58 12.91
N ALA A 122 -3.19 10.63 12.72
CA ALA A 122 -2.22 10.56 13.82
C ALA A 122 -2.35 11.76 14.76
N ILE A 123 -2.57 12.97 14.23
CA ILE A 123 -2.78 14.18 15.03
C ILE A 123 -4.07 14.05 15.86
N ILE A 124 -5.16 13.60 15.24
CA ILE A 124 -6.45 13.41 15.93
C ILE A 124 -6.30 12.34 17.02
N ALA A 125 -5.66 11.21 16.73
CA ALA A 125 -5.42 10.14 17.69
C ALA A 125 -4.57 10.61 18.89
N PHE A 126 -3.55 11.44 18.62
CA PHE A 126 -2.69 12.01 19.66
C PHE A 126 -3.49 12.98 20.56
N VAL A 127 -4.26 13.90 19.97
CA VAL A 127 -5.07 14.88 20.72
C VAL A 127 -6.15 14.19 21.55
N LEU A 128 -6.83 13.18 20.98
CA LEU A 128 -7.84 12.41 21.72
C LEU A 128 -7.19 11.57 22.83
N GLY A 129 -6.02 10.99 22.59
CA GLY A 129 -5.28 10.23 23.60
C GLY A 129 -4.88 11.09 24.82
N ASP A 130 -4.54 12.35 24.60
CA ASP A 130 -4.26 13.29 25.70
C ASP A 130 -5.53 13.77 26.42
N LEU A 131 -6.65 13.87 25.70
CA LEU A 131 -7.94 14.32 26.28
C LEU A 131 -8.56 13.26 27.21
N PHE A 132 -8.27 11.99 27.00
CA PHE A 132 -8.81 10.85 27.79
C PHE A 132 -7.81 10.28 28.81
N ARG A 133 -6.69 10.95 29.05
CA ARG A 133 -5.72 10.65 30.09
C ARG A 133 -5.98 11.47 31.36
#